data_961828f28de49a85f71f8c50b3b2cc0e
#
_entry.id   961828f28de49a85f71f8c50b3b2cc0e
#
_cell.length_a   1.000
_cell.length_b   1.000
_cell.length_c   1.000
_cell.angle_alpha   90.00
_cell.angle_beta   90.00
_cell.angle_gamma   90.00
#
_symmetry.space_group_name_H-M   'P 1'
#
loop_
_entity.id
_entity.type
_entity.pdbx_description
1 polymer ?
#
loop_
_entity_poly.entity_id
_entity_poly.type
_entity_poly.pdbx_seq_one_letter_code
_entity_poly.pdbx_strand_id
1 'polypeptide(L)'
;PDTTQPGQACAVNQTMTITVNPLITPTFTQVYPICNGEALAVLTTTSDNGITGTWSPALDNTATTIYTFVPDATQPGQACAVNQTMTITVNQTVIPIFDSVAAICEGESLTNLPTTSANGISGTWSPAMNNMATTNYTFTPDASEICAETATLEIAVNEIININLGLRIVVNKLDHNQSVAVYVANTVGFYEYKLDGGLWQDSNLFENLIVGKYSIAVRGTSDCSNESTILFLLIDYPRFFTPNGDGINDTWNVEGLESQPKAVITIFDRFGKTLSVFRADELGWNGIWNGKSMPSNSYWFKVSYFENEDRPKTLRSNFSLLRE
;
A
#
# COMPACT_ATOMS: atom_id res chain seq x y z
N PRO A 1 97.99 -30.46 15.62
CA PRO A 1 98.38 -31.85 15.43
C PRO A 1 99.01 -32.35 16.72
N ASP A 2 98.85 -33.61 17.04
CA ASP A 2 99.53 -34.30 18.14
C ASP A 2 100.97 -34.70 17.66
N THR A 3 101.95 -33.91 18.07
CA THR A 3 103.39 -34.14 17.65
C THR A 3 103.98 -35.30 18.33
N THR A 4 103.33 -36.00 19.23
CA THR A 4 103.84 -37.24 19.89
C THR A 4 103.56 -38.49 19.07
N GLN A 5 102.76 -38.40 18.03
CA GLN A 5 102.47 -39.56 17.15
C GLN A 5 103.55 -39.76 16.09
N PRO A 6 103.97 -41.02 15.80
CA PRO A 6 104.99 -41.29 14.78
C PRO A 6 104.57 -40.72 13.42
N GLY A 7 105.47 -39.92 12.80
CA GLY A 7 105.25 -39.33 11.48
C GLY A 7 104.54 -37.96 11.49
N GLN A 8 104.24 -37.43 12.70
CA GLN A 8 103.57 -36.11 12.79
C GLN A 8 104.48 -34.97 13.34
N ALA A 9 105.82 -35.23 13.45
CA ALA A 9 106.76 -34.24 14.03
C ALA A 9 106.88 -32.92 13.20
N CYS A 10 106.54 -32.94 11.96
CA CYS A 10 106.53 -31.76 11.08
C CYS A 10 105.12 -31.25 10.71
N ALA A 11 104.09 -31.76 11.43
CA ALA A 11 102.73 -31.33 11.14
C ALA A 11 102.53 -29.89 11.68
N VAL A 12 101.98 -29.00 10.82
CA VAL A 12 101.62 -27.60 11.16
C VAL A 12 100.23 -27.53 11.59
N ASN A 13 99.96 -26.60 12.52
CA ASN A 13 98.60 -26.30 12.93
C ASN A 13 97.81 -25.71 11.74
N GLN A 14 96.64 -26.27 11.50
CA GLN A 14 95.62 -25.70 10.59
C GLN A 14 94.59 -25.03 11.38
N THR A 15 94.20 -23.79 11.01
CA THR A 15 93.09 -23.07 11.59
C THR A 15 91.91 -23.12 10.63
N MET A 16 90.80 -23.41 11.15
CA MET A 16 89.49 -23.29 10.45
C MET A 16 88.70 -22.13 11.07
N THR A 17 88.28 -21.21 10.24
CA THR A 17 87.37 -20.14 10.67
C THR A 17 85.94 -20.59 10.31
N ILE A 18 85.10 -20.69 11.33
CA ILE A 18 83.69 -20.95 11.15
C ILE A 18 83.01 -19.57 11.29
N THR A 19 82.41 -19.09 10.22
CA THR A 19 81.64 -17.88 10.23
C THR A 19 80.17 -18.22 10.48
N VAL A 20 79.58 -17.67 11.54
CA VAL A 20 78.14 -17.79 11.85
C VAL A 20 77.47 -16.56 11.32
N ASN A 21 76.65 -16.69 10.33
CA ASN A 21 75.84 -15.61 9.80
C ASN A 21 74.54 -15.50 10.61
N PRO A 22 74.06 -14.27 10.96
CA PRO A 22 72.79 -14.07 11.65
C PRO A 22 71.64 -14.51 10.74
N LEU A 23 70.53 -14.96 11.36
CA LEU A 23 69.25 -15.22 10.64
C LEU A 23 68.68 -13.91 10.11
N ILE A 24 68.16 -13.96 8.90
CA ILE A 24 67.51 -12.81 8.26
C ILE A 24 66.04 -13.14 8.17
N THR A 25 65.16 -12.29 8.82
CA THR A 25 63.73 -12.44 8.76
C THR A 25 63.18 -11.48 7.69
N PRO A 26 62.52 -11.97 6.63
CA PRO A 26 61.83 -11.13 5.64
C PRO A 26 60.75 -10.30 6.29
N THR A 27 60.60 -9.04 5.92
CA THR A 27 59.55 -8.13 6.41
C THR A 27 58.62 -7.75 5.28
N PHE A 28 57.32 -7.68 5.58
CA PHE A 28 56.26 -7.33 4.63
C PHE A 28 55.22 -6.41 5.28
N THR A 29 54.66 -5.50 4.49
CA THR A 29 53.49 -4.76 4.89
C THR A 29 52.28 -5.70 4.96
N GLN A 30 51.57 -5.73 6.09
CA GLN A 30 50.37 -6.54 6.31
C GLN A 30 49.24 -6.13 5.34
N VAL A 31 48.68 -7.11 4.66
CA VAL A 31 47.45 -6.92 3.85
C VAL A 31 46.25 -6.78 4.79
N TYR A 32 45.45 -5.75 4.57
CA TYR A 32 44.20 -5.53 5.36
C TYR A 32 43.19 -6.65 5.07
N PRO A 33 42.29 -6.94 6.01
CA PRO A 33 41.15 -7.83 5.78
C PRO A 33 40.35 -7.44 4.53
N ILE A 34 39.94 -8.40 3.76
CA ILE A 34 39.10 -8.24 2.56
C ILE A 34 37.76 -8.93 2.74
N CYS A 35 36.77 -8.57 1.88
CA CYS A 35 35.50 -9.28 1.82
C CYS A 35 35.60 -10.50 0.88
N ASN A 36 34.77 -11.50 1.15
CA ASN A 36 34.70 -12.71 0.31
C ASN A 36 34.46 -12.35 -1.16
N GLY A 37 35.36 -12.82 -2.03
CA GLY A 37 35.34 -12.56 -3.46
C GLY A 37 35.92 -11.20 -3.88
N GLU A 38 36.34 -10.34 -2.94
CA GLU A 38 36.98 -9.07 -3.27
C GLU A 38 38.35 -9.32 -3.93
N ALA A 39 38.73 -8.41 -4.82
CA ALA A 39 40.01 -8.56 -5.54
C ALA A 39 41.18 -8.47 -4.59
N LEU A 40 41.99 -9.55 -4.53
CA LEU A 40 43.23 -9.62 -3.75
C LEU A 40 44.41 -9.28 -4.64
N ALA A 41 45.20 -8.29 -4.25
CA ALA A 41 46.41 -7.91 -4.97
C ALA A 41 47.46 -9.03 -4.85
N VAL A 42 48.26 -9.24 -5.91
CA VAL A 42 49.35 -10.21 -5.91
C VAL A 42 50.38 -9.82 -4.85
N LEU A 43 50.75 -10.75 -4.00
CA LEU A 43 51.80 -10.56 -2.99
C LEU A 43 53.16 -10.35 -3.66
N THR A 44 53.92 -9.40 -3.13
CA THR A 44 55.28 -9.10 -3.63
C THR A 44 56.22 -10.31 -3.45
N THR A 45 57.01 -10.64 -4.45
CA THR A 45 58.03 -11.68 -4.40
C THR A 45 59.35 -11.22 -3.80
N THR A 46 59.40 -9.91 -3.39
CA THR A 46 60.54 -9.32 -2.71
C THR A 46 60.06 -8.65 -1.44
N SER A 47 60.65 -8.98 -0.30
CA SER A 47 60.35 -8.37 1.01
C SER A 47 60.81 -6.91 1.09
N ASP A 48 60.32 -6.16 2.09
CA ASP A 48 60.68 -4.75 2.32
C ASP A 48 62.18 -4.59 2.62
N ASN A 49 62.84 -5.62 3.19
CA ASN A 49 64.27 -5.67 3.44
C ASN A 49 65.08 -6.42 2.34
N GLY A 50 64.52 -6.59 1.14
CA GLY A 50 65.23 -7.03 -0.07
C GLY A 50 65.40 -8.53 -0.23
N ILE A 51 64.75 -9.38 0.54
CA ILE A 51 64.80 -10.83 0.40
C ILE A 51 63.81 -11.26 -0.69
N THR A 52 64.28 -11.99 -1.70
CA THR A 52 63.45 -12.56 -2.78
C THR A 52 63.00 -13.97 -2.42
N GLY A 53 61.79 -14.33 -2.88
CA GLY A 53 61.24 -15.67 -2.62
C GLY A 53 59.85 -15.84 -3.22
N THR A 54 59.13 -16.85 -2.74
CA THR A 54 57.80 -17.21 -3.24
C THR A 54 56.82 -17.42 -2.12
N TRP A 55 55.53 -17.09 -2.38
CA TRP A 55 54.44 -17.33 -1.45
C TRP A 55 53.72 -18.65 -1.74
N SER A 56 53.33 -19.37 -0.69
CA SER A 56 52.53 -20.59 -0.75
C SER A 56 51.52 -20.58 0.42
N PRO A 57 50.29 -21.07 0.21
CA PRO A 57 49.66 -21.55 -1.01
C PRO A 57 49.38 -20.43 -2.06
N ALA A 58 48.75 -20.79 -3.18
CA ALA A 58 48.23 -19.82 -4.13
C ALA A 58 47.20 -18.89 -3.47
N LEU A 59 47.08 -17.66 -3.97
CA LEU A 59 46.15 -16.66 -3.41
C LEU A 59 44.69 -17.13 -3.51
N ASP A 60 43.98 -17.01 -2.38
CA ASP A 60 42.57 -17.34 -2.23
C ASP A 60 41.87 -16.16 -1.59
N ASN A 61 40.87 -15.60 -2.28
CA ASN A 61 40.06 -14.48 -1.81
C ASN A 61 38.67 -14.93 -1.25
N THR A 62 38.50 -16.22 -1.05
CA THR A 62 37.24 -16.79 -0.54
C THR A 62 37.36 -17.34 0.90
N ALA A 63 38.55 -17.53 1.39
CA ALA A 63 38.80 -18.05 2.73
C ALA A 63 40.00 -17.39 3.39
N THR A 64 39.91 -17.14 4.72
CA THR A 64 41.05 -16.69 5.53
C THR A 64 42.19 -17.71 5.42
N THR A 65 43.37 -17.27 4.92
CA THR A 65 44.47 -18.14 4.58
C THR A 65 45.77 -17.61 5.18
N ILE A 66 46.60 -18.54 5.70
CA ILE A 66 47.97 -18.27 6.14
C ILE A 66 48.90 -18.55 4.95
N TYR A 67 49.56 -17.52 4.48
CA TYR A 67 50.56 -17.62 3.43
C TYR A 67 51.94 -17.69 4.03
N THR A 68 52.79 -18.57 3.52
CA THR A 68 54.17 -18.69 3.90
C THR A 68 55.06 -18.20 2.78
N PHE A 69 55.89 -17.20 3.08
CA PHE A 69 56.97 -16.77 2.20
C PHE A 69 58.16 -17.68 2.41
N VAL A 70 58.65 -18.28 1.34
CA VAL A 70 59.84 -19.11 1.33
C VAL A 70 60.94 -18.35 0.56
N PRO A 71 62.01 -17.89 1.26
CA PRO A 71 63.14 -17.24 0.64
C PRO A 71 63.84 -18.09 -0.39
N ASP A 72 64.37 -17.50 -1.47
CA ASP A 72 65.24 -18.16 -2.42
C ASP A 72 66.68 -18.21 -1.87
N ALA A 73 67.04 -19.30 -1.24
CA ALA A 73 68.36 -19.52 -0.65
C ALA A 73 69.51 -19.56 -1.67
N THR A 74 69.23 -19.60 -2.98
CA THR A 74 70.26 -19.59 -4.05
C THR A 74 70.75 -18.16 -4.37
N GLN A 75 70.00 -17.11 -3.90
CA GLN A 75 70.39 -15.73 -4.09
C GLN A 75 71.54 -15.33 -3.16
N PRO A 76 72.44 -14.45 -3.63
CA PRO A 76 73.56 -13.97 -2.81
C PRO A 76 73.07 -13.27 -1.55
N GLY A 77 73.61 -13.66 -0.39
CA GLY A 77 73.27 -13.06 0.89
C GLY A 77 71.99 -13.56 1.53
N GLN A 78 71.27 -14.49 0.93
CA GLN A 78 69.97 -14.98 1.46
C GLN A 78 70.04 -16.40 2.07
N ALA A 79 71.20 -17.02 2.14
CA ALA A 79 71.33 -18.38 2.64
C ALA A 79 70.87 -18.60 4.10
N CYS A 80 70.80 -17.54 4.90
CA CYS A 80 70.30 -17.57 6.27
C CYS A 80 68.92 -16.91 6.42
N ALA A 81 68.19 -16.65 5.34
CA ALA A 81 66.83 -16.12 5.42
C ALA A 81 65.84 -17.23 5.88
N VAL A 82 64.96 -16.88 6.78
CA VAL A 82 63.95 -17.80 7.35
C VAL A 82 62.60 -17.55 6.71
N ASN A 83 61.75 -18.56 6.74
CA ASN A 83 60.36 -18.44 6.29
C ASN A 83 59.62 -17.41 7.14
N GLN A 84 58.72 -16.65 6.50
CA GLN A 84 57.83 -15.69 7.14
C GLN A 84 56.40 -16.00 6.80
N THR A 85 55.46 -15.80 7.72
CA THR A 85 54.05 -16.03 7.49
C THR A 85 53.28 -14.72 7.52
N MET A 86 52.21 -14.65 6.69
CA MET A 86 51.22 -13.57 6.68
C MET A 86 49.82 -14.19 6.65
N THR A 87 48.96 -13.77 7.54
CA THR A 87 47.53 -14.15 7.50
C THR A 87 46.75 -13.07 6.78
N ILE A 88 46.06 -13.43 5.71
CA ILE A 88 45.05 -12.57 5.08
C ILE A 88 43.67 -13.04 5.53
N THR A 89 42.97 -12.17 6.22
CA THR A 89 41.63 -12.42 6.73
C THR A 89 40.61 -12.13 5.63
N VAL A 90 39.72 -13.07 5.35
CA VAL A 90 38.60 -12.95 4.45
C VAL A 90 37.32 -12.97 5.30
N ASN A 91 36.61 -11.84 5.35
CA ASN A 91 35.34 -11.72 6.03
C ASN A 91 34.21 -12.15 5.10
N GLN A 92 33.19 -12.85 5.64
CA GLN A 92 32.03 -13.20 4.87
C GLN A 92 31.15 -11.97 4.64
N THR A 93 30.51 -11.87 3.46
CA THR A 93 29.51 -10.82 3.20
C THR A 93 28.27 -11.03 4.03
N VAL A 94 27.68 -9.94 4.51
CA VAL A 94 26.47 -9.94 5.34
C VAL A 94 25.41 -9.09 4.66
N ILE A 95 24.24 -9.68 4.40
CA ILE A 95 23.08 -8.97 3.86
C ILE A 95 22.22 -8.50 5.03
N PRO A 96 21.91 -7.19 5.14
CA PRO A 96 20.98 -6.66 6.14
C PRO A 96 19.59 -7.28 5.98
N ILE A 97 18.97 -7.68 7.07
CA ILE A 97 17.65 -8.32 7.10
C ILE A 97 16.64 -7.34 7.69
N PHE A 98 15.53 -7.13 6.99
CA PHE A 98 14.41 -6.28 7.41
C PHE A 98 13.09 -7.02 7.26
N ASP A 99 12.15 -6.71 8.16
CA ASP A 99 10.77 -7.18 8.03
C ASP A 99 10.07 -6.48 6.86
N SER A 100 9.15 -7.19 6.22
CA SER A 100 8.30 -6.60 5.19
C SER A 100 7.36 -5.57 5.79
N VAL A 101 7.13 -4.47 5.08
CA VAL A 101 6.12 -3.46 5.42
C VAL A 101 4.85 -3.78 4.64
N ALA A 102 3.71 -3.77 5.32
CA ALA A 102 2.42 -3.94 4.66
C ALA A 102 2.16 -2.79 3.67
N ALA A 103 1.39 -3.08 2.61
CA ALA A 103 0.93 -2.04 1.70
C ALA A 103 0.08 -1.00 2.45
N ILE A 104 0.23 0.27 2.08
CA ILE A 104 -0.54 1.38 2.61
C ILE A 104 -1.42 2.01 1.54
N CYS A 105 -2.38 2.84 1.95
CA CYS A 105 -3.14 3.67 1.03
C CYS A 105 -2.42 5.00 0.77
N GLU A 106 -2.63 5.57 -0.41
CA GLU A 106 -2.09 6.87 -0.78
C GLU A 106 -2.39 7.93 0.29
N GLY A 107 -1.34 8.61 0.77
CA GLY A 107 -1.45 9.62 1.83
C GLY A 107 -1.57 9.07 3.25
N GLU A 108 -1.64 7.77 3.46
CA GLU A 108 -1.64 7.17 4.80
C GLU A 108 -0.29 7.40 5.49
N SER A 109 -0.32 7.47 6.83
CA SER A 109 0.90 7.70 7.59
C SER A 109 1.85 6.51 7.49
N LEU A 110 3.09 6.78 7.05
CA LEU A 110 4.16 5.80 6.94
C LEU A 110 5.16 6.00 8.08
N THR A 111 5.42 4.94 8.83
CA THR A 111 6.46 4.97 9.87
C THR A 111 7.85 4.92 9.24
N ASN A 112 8.82 5.60 9.87
CA ASN A 112 10.21 5.55 9.40
C ASN A 112 10.75 4.13 9.45
N LEU A 113 11.49 3.75 8.42
CA LEU A 113 12.21 2.49 8.38
C LEU A 113 13.34 2.46 9.43
N PRO A 114 13.61 1.30 10.05
CA PRO A 114 14.65 1.18 11.05
C PRO A 114 16.03 1.44 10.43
N THR A 115 16.89 2.18 11.14
CA THR A 115 18.27 2.47 10.73
C THR A 115 19.25 1.35 11.09
N THR A 116 18.77 0.30 11.76
CA THR A 116 19.55 -0.90 12.10
C THR A 116 18.73 -2.13 11.70
N SER A 117 19.34 -3.04 10.96
CA SER A 117 18.74 -4.29 10.52
C SER A 117 18.52 -5.27 11.65
N ALA A 118 17.68 -6.29 11.46
CA ALA A 118 17.42 -7.35 12.44
C ALA A 118 18.70 -8.14 12.84
N ASN A 119 19.68 -8.21 11.93
CA ASN A 119 20.98 -8.82 12.18
C ASN A 119 22.08 -7.83 12.58
N GLY A 120 21.72 -6.61 13.00
CA GLY A 120 22.58 -5.66 13.70
C GLY A 120 23.38 -4.71 12.80
N ILE A 121 23.17 -4.67 11.50
CA ILE A 121 23.88 -3.79 10.56
C ILE A 121 23.23 -2.41 10.58
N SER A 122 24.01 -1.36 10.84
CA SER A 122 23.59 0.04 10.84
C SER A 122 23.76 0.66 9.47
N GLY A 123 22.87 1.64 9.13
CA GLY A 123 22.92 2.29 7.83
C GLY A 123 21.77 3.25 7.59
N THR A 124 21.60 3.64 6.32
CA THR A 124 20.62 4.64 5.91
C THR A 124 19.79 4.18 4.72
N TRP A 125 18.54 4.68 4.65
CA TRP A 125 17.61 4.41 3.56
C TRP A 125 17.57 5.53 2.54
N SER A 126 17.45 5.17 1.28
CA SER A 126 17.23 6.09 0.15
C SER A 126 16.27 5.44 -0.86
N PRO A 127 15.38 6.20 -1.50
CA PRO A 127 15.10 7.64 -1.32
C PRO A 127 14.43 7.96 0.04
N ALA A 128 14.12 9.24 0.24
CA ALA A 128 13.30 9.68 1.38
C ALA A 128 11.91 9.02 1.36
N MET A 129 11.29 8.82 2.53
CA MET A 129 10.00 8.17 2.68
C MET A 129 8.92 8.86 1.85
N ASN A 130 8.17 8.07 1.09
CA ASN A 130 7.11 8.53 0.20
C ASN A 130 5.85 7.69 0.44
N ASN A 131 4.76 8.33 0.85
CA ASN A 131 3.45 7.70 1.07
C ASN A 131 2.44 7.97 -0.07
N MET A 132 2.91 8.51 -1.20
CA MET A 132 2.06 8.85 -2.35
C MET A 132 2.26 7.91 -3.54
N ALA A 133 3.29 7.06 -3.52
CA ALA A 133 3.57 6.14 -4.62
C ALA A 133 4.39 4.94 -4.12
N THR A 134 4.12 3.76 -4.69
CA THR A 134 4.94 2.57 -4.48
C THR A 134 6.40 2.87 -4.75
N THR A 135 7.25 2.60 -3.77
CA THR A 135 8.65 2.99 -3.78
C THR A 135 9.55 1.85 -3.31
N ASN A 136 10.61 1.61 -4.08
CA ASN A 136 11.70 0.72 -3.69
C ASN A 136 12.75 1.54 -2.93
N TYR A 137 12.98 1.17 -1.68
CA TYR A 137 13.99 1.75 -0.80
C TYR A 137 15.24 0.89 -0.80
N THR A 138 16.40 1.53 -0.87
CA THR A 138 17.70 0.87 -0.76
C THR A 138 18.32 1.24 0.58
N PHE A 139 18.66 0.23 1.37
CA PHE A 139 19.46 0.37 2.57
C PHE A 139 20.93 0.31 2.20
N THR A 140 21.67 1.34 2.61
CA THR A 140 23.13 1.41 2.44
C THR A 140 23.76 1.32 3.83
N PRO A 141 24.53 0.25 4.11
CA PRO A 141 25.27 0.11 5.36
C PRO A 141 26.24 1.28 5.59
N ASP A 142 26.51 1.59 6.85
CA ASP A 142 27.52 2.57 7.24
C ASP A 142 28.93 2.05 6.87
N ALA A 143 29.87 2.96 6.66
CA ALA A 143 31.24 2.60 6.25
C ALA A 143 31.98 1.76 7.31
N SER A 144 31.51 1.72 8.55
CA SER A 144 32.03 0.86 9.61
C SER A 144 31.58 -0.59 9.52
N GLU A 145 30.55 -0.88 8.74
CA GLU A 145 29.99 -2.22 8.57
C GLU A 145 30.73 -2.95 7.43
N ILE A 146 31.92 -3.43 7.79
CA ILE A 146 32.80 -4.09 6.82
C ILE A 146 32.13 -5.33 6.24
N CYS A 147 32.12 -5.43 4.92
CA CYS A 147 31.51 -6.53 4.15
C CYS A 147 29.97 -6.65 4.27
N ALA A 148 29.29 -5.60 4.72
CA ALA A 148 27.84 -5.55 4.59
C ALA A 148 27.43 -5.11 3.18
N GLU A 149 26.46 -5.82 2.59
CA GLU A 149 25.89 -5.51 1.29
C GLU A 149 24.69 -4.60 1.43
N THR A 150 24.27 -3.97 0.33
CA THR A 150 23.01 -3.21 0.30
C THR A 150 21.81 -4.14 0.33
N ALA A 151 20.71 -3.70 0.94
CA ALA A 151 19.42 -4.40 0.88
C ALA A 151 18.34 -3.51 0.27
N THR A 152 17.30 -4.11 -0.30
CA THR A 152 16.17 -3.37 -0.87
C THR A 152 14.87 -3.79 -0.20
N LEU A 153 13.95 -2.82 -0.03
CA LEU A 153 12.63 -3.02 0.52
C LEU A 153 11.63 -2.23 -0.32
N GLU A 154 10.62 -2.90 -0.87
CA GLU A 154 9.51 -2.25 -1.54
C GLU A 154 8.39 -1.98 -0.54
N ILE A 155 7.86 -0.75 -0.54
CA ILE A 155 6.61 -0.40 0.12
C ILE A 155 5.59 -0.07 -0.95
N ALA A 156 4.57 -0.90 -1.05
CA ALA A 156 3.48 -0.69 -1.98
C ALA A 156 2.52 0.38 -1.45
N VAL A 157 2.15 1.32 -2.32
CA VAL A 157 1.13 2.35 -2.06
C VAL A 157 -0.01 2.15 -3.04
N ASN A 158 -1.19 1.85 -2.52
CA ASN A 158 -2.39 1.65 -3.30
C ASN A 158 -3.14 2.97 -3.47
N GLU A 159 -3.58 3.27 -4.69
CA GLU A 159 -4.37 4.48 -4.97
C GLU A 159 -5.72 4.46 -4.23
N ILE A 160 -6.16 5.63 -3.77
CA ILE A 160 -7.49 5.79 -3.18
C ILE A 160 -8.53 5.78 -4.29
N ILE A 161 -9.46 4.83 -4.24
CA ILE A 161 -10.59 4.75 -5.16
C ILE A 161 -11.69 5.71 -4.70
N ASN A 162 -11.88 6.80 -5.44
CA ASN A 162 -13.00 7.72 -5.24
C ASN A 162 -14.27 7.13 -5.88
N ILE A 163 -15.26 6.80 -5.02
CA ILE A 163 -16.51 6.20 -5.46
C ILE A 163 -17.49 7.30 -5.88
N ASN A 164 -17.89 7.30 -7.15
CA ASN A 164 -18.93 8.18 -7.68
C ASN A 164 -20.25 7.40 -7.84
N LEU A 165 -21.27 7.82 -7.10
CA LEU A 165 -22.54 7.11 -6.97
C LEU A 165 -23.60 7.61 -7.93
N GLY A 166 -24.33 6.70 -8.55
CA GLY A 166 -25.57 6.94 -9.24
C GLY A 166 -26.73 6.15 -8.61
N LEU A 167 -27.93 6.66 -8.73
CA LEU A 167 -29.12 6.05 -8.16
C LEU A 167 -30.19 5.81 -9.26
N ARG A 168 -30.77 4.62 -9.26
CA ARG A 168 -31.92 4.28 -10.06
C ARG A 168 -33.04 3.81 -9.14
N ILE A 169 -34.12 4.59 -9.08
CA ILE A 169 -35.33 4.22 -8.36
C ILE A 169 -36.27 3.49 -9.33
N VAL A 170 -36.72 2.30 -8.94
CA VAL A 170 -37.72 1.50 -9.64
C VAL A 170 -38.98 1.46 -8.80
N VAL A 171 -40.01 2.16 -9.25
CA VAL A 171 -41.30 2.17 -8.54
C VAL A 171 -42.13 0.98 -8.98
N ASN A 172 -42.50 0.14 -8.02
CA ASN A 172 -43.49 -0.91 -8.28
C ASN A 172 -44.91 -0.30 -8.17
N LYS A 173 -45.57 -0.14 -9.30
CA LYS A 173 -46.88 0.54 -9.39
C LYS A 173 -48.03 -0.23 -8.71
N LEU A 174 -47.83 -1.50 -8.33
CA LEU A 174 -48.90 -2.37 -7.82
C LEU A 174 -48.94 -2.46 -6.31
N ASP A 175 -47.82 -2.34 -5.61
CA ASP A 175 -47.71 -2.73 -4.20
C ASP A 175 -47.28 -1.61 -3.26
N HIS A 176 -47.22 -0.36 -3.71
CA HIS A 176 -46.65 0.77 -2.94
C HIS A 176 -45.23 0.54 -2.43
N ASN A 177 -44.64 -0.61 -2.71
CA ASN A 177 -43.26 -0.95 -2.41
C ASN A 177 -42.35 -0.54 -3.56
N GLN A 178 -41.27 0.09 -3.23
CA GLN A 178 -40.31 0.57 -4.20
C GLN A 178 -38.99 -0.20 -4.07
N SER A 179 -38.29 -0.31 -5.17
CA SER A 179 -36.94 -0.86 -5.19
C SER A 179 -35.97 0.20 -5.66
N VAL A 180 -34.81 0.24 -5.03
CA VAL A 180 -33.74 1.17 -5.34
C VAL A 180 -32.48 0.40 -5.66
N ALA A 181 -31.89 0.70 -6.81
CA ALA A 181 -30.59 0.19 -7.19
C ALA A 181 -29.57 1.33 -7.20
N VAL A 182 -28.43 1.12 -6.54
CA VAL A 182 -27.29 2.01 -6.58
C VAL A 182 -26.26 1.46 -7.56
N TYR A 183 -25.64 2.33 -8.33
CA TYR A 183 -24.55 1.94 -9.20
C TYR A 183 -23.34 2.89 -8.99
N VAL A 184 -22.16 2.34 -9.18
CA VAL A 184 -20.91 3.10 -9.18
C VAL A 184 -20.58 3.48 -10.61
N ALA A 185 -20.46 4.79 -10.89
CA ALA A 185 -20.49 5.31 -12.25
C ALA A 185 -19.16 5.19 -13.01
N ASN A 186 -18.03 5.15 -12.32
CA ASN A 186 -16.72 5.37 -12.94
C ASN A 186 -15.58 4.47 -12.46
N THR A 187 -15.88 3.36 -11.79
CA THR A 187 -14.83 2.46 -11.28
C THR A 187 -15.14 1.00 -11.59
N VAL A 188 -14.09 0.22 -11.78
CA VAL A 188 -14.16 -1.24 -11.88
C VAL A 188 -13.71 -1.77 -10.52
N GLY A 189 -14.56 -2.56 -9.85
CA GLY A 189 -14.24 -3.12 -8.54
C GLY A 189 -15.40 -3.89 -7.94
N PHE A 190 -15.16 -4.50 -6.81
CA PHE A 190 -16.19 -5.11 -5.98
C PHE A 190 -16.59 -4.13 -4.89
N TYR A 191 -17.89 -3.99 -4.64
CA TYR A 191 -18.46 -3.02 -3.71
C TYR A 191 -19.43 -3.68 -2.76
N GLU A 192 -19.51 -3.16 -1.57
CA GLU A 192 -20.53 -3.46 -0.59
C GLU A 192 -21.40 -2.24 -0.35
N TYR A 193 -22.66 -2.49 -0.05
CA TYR A 193 -23.72 -1.49 0.05
C TYR A 193 -24.42 -1.62 1.39
N LYS A 194 -24.82 -0.49 1.99
CA LYS A 194 -25.49 -0.45 3.29
C LYS A 194 -26.60 0.60 3.28
N LEU A 195 -27.83 0.18 3.64
CA LEU A 195 -28.99 1.05 3.77
C LEU A 195 -29.12 1.53 5.23
N ASP A 196 -29.25 2.83 5.44
CA ASP A 196 -29.54 3.49 6.74
C ASP A 196 -28.71 2.95 7.92
N GLY A 197 -27.42 2.70 7.71
CA GLY A 197 -26.55 2.18 8.76
C GLY A 197 -26.77 0.71 9.14
N GLY A 198 -27.55 -0.04 8.34
CA GLY A 198 -27.75 -1.47 8.50
C GLY A 198 -26.50 -2.31 8.23
N LEU A 199 -26.66 -3.56 7.87
CA LEU A 199 -25.55 -4.44 7.52
C LEU A 199 -25.06 -4.20 6.11
N TRP A 200 -23.76 -4.41 5.87
CA TRP A 200 -23.16 -4.42 4.54
C TRP A 200 -23.62 -5.65 3.77
N GLN A 201 -23.90 -5.48 2.48
CA GLN A 201 -24.30 -6.52 1.53
C GLN A 201 -23.63 -6.31 0.17
N ASP A 202 -23.45 -7.39 -0.59
CA ASP A 202 -22.87 -7.34 -1.96
C ASP A 202 -23.90 -6.86 -2.99
N SER A 203 -25.21 -7.03 -2.70
CA SER A 203 -26.27 -6.60 -3.59
C SER A 203 -26.43 -5.09 -3.57
N ASN A 204 -26.43 -4.47 -4.74
CA ASN A 204 -26.72 -3.06 -4.93
C ASN A 204 -28.22 -2.73 -5.00
N LEU A 205 -29.10 -3.75 -4.88
CA LEU A 205 -30.55 -3.64 -4.92
C LEU A 205 -31.16 -3.71 -3.53
N PHE A 206 -32.01 -2.74 -3.22
CA PHE A 206 -32.80 -2.68 -2.00
C PHE A 206 -34.27 -2.70 -2.39
N GLU A 207 -35.00 -3.66 -1.88
CA GLU A 207 -36.40 -3.93 -2.24
C GLU A 207 -37.34 -3.69 -1.06
N ASN A 208 -38.64 -3.60 -1.37
CA ASN A 208 -39.72 -3.42 -0.39
C ASN A 208 -39.57 -2.17 0.48
N LEU A 209 -39.04 -1.10 -0.10
CA LEU A 209 -38.92 0.19 0.56
C LEU A 209 -40.25 0.93 0.49
N ILE A 210 -40.67 1.50 1.63
CA ILE A 210 -41.82 2.37 1.70
C ILE A 210 -41.42 3.83 1.46
N VAL A 211 -42.38 4.72 1.46
CA VAL A 211 -42.10 6.19 1.40
C VAL A 211 -41.22 6.62 2.58
N GLY A 212 -40.27 7.51 2.33
CA GLY A 212 -39.37 7.99 3.37
C GLY A 212 -38.02 8.48 2.85
N LYS A 213 -37.23 9.03 3.76
CA LYS A 213 -35.85 9.42 3.49
C LYS A 213 -34.92 8.25 3.81
N TYR A 214 -33.97 8.04 2.92
CA TYR A 214 -33.00 6.96 3.02
C TYR A 214 -31.59 7.45 2.72
N SER A 215 -30.62 6.73 3.25
CA SER A 215 -29.22 6.85 2.92
C SER A 215 -28.65 5.50 2.47
N ILE A 216 -27.89 5.47 1.39
CA ILE A 216 -27.12 4.30 1.02
C ILE A 216 -25.65 4.66 1.02
N ALA A 217 -24.89 3.97 1.88
CA ALA A 217 -23.45 4.03 1.90
C ALA A 217 -22.87 2.91 1.02
N VAL A 218 -21.81 3.21 0.32
CA VAL A 218 -21.08 2.29 -0.57
C VAL A 218 -19.60 2.37 -0.26
N ARG A 219 -18.96 1.23 -0.12
CA ARG A 219 -17.51 1.11 0.00
C ARG A 219 -16.99 0.07 -0.98
N GLY A 220 -15.74 0.21 -1.40
CA GLY A 220 -15.04 -0.87 -2.10
C GLY A 220 -14.59 -1.94 -1.11
N THR A 221 -14.38 -3.15 -1.60
CA THR A 221 -13.85 -4.25 -0.78
C THR A 221 -12.32 -4.20 -0.65
N SER A 222 -11.64 -3.28 -1.34
CA SER A 222 -10.22 -3.01 -1.16
C SER A 222 -9.99 -2.07 0.03
N ASP A 223 -8.89 -2.28 0.76
CA ASP A 223 -8.54 -1.50 1.95
C ASP A 223 -8.39 0.00 1.69
N CYS A 224 -8.14 0.40 0.43
CA CYS A 224 -7.93 1.79 0.01
C CYS A 224 -9.14 2.40 -0.71
N SER A 225 -10.35 2.08 -0.26
CA SER A 225 -11.55 2.67 -0.82
C SER A 225 -12.21 3.62 0.18
N ASN A 226 -12.61 4.80 -0.30
CA ASN A 226 -13.44 5.72 0.48
C ASN A 226 -14.87 5.19 0.57
N GLU A 227 -15.52 5.41 1.72
CA GLU A 227 -16.98 5.27 1.83
C GLU A 227 -17.64 6.50 1.19
N SER A 228 -18.62 6.27 0.32
CA SER A 228 -19.41 7.33 -0.29
C SER A 228 -20.88 7.10 0.04
N THR A 229 -21.63 8.16 0.32
CA THR A 229 -23.04 8.06 0.70
C THR A 229 -23.91 8.88 -0.24
N ILE A 230 -25.04 8.29 -0.64
CA ILE A 230 -26.07 8.97 -1.38
C ILE A 230 -27.36 9.03 -0.57
N LEU A 231 -27.93 10.25 -0.47
CA LEU A 231 -29.23 10.48 0.17
C LEU A 231 -30.31 10.55 -0.89
N PHE A 232 -31.48 9.99 -0.60
CA PHE A 232 -32.63 10.05 -1.51
C PHE A 232 -33.95 10.03 -0.75
N LEU A 233 -34.99 10.44 -1.44
CA LEU A 233 -36.36 10.48 -0.93
C LEU A 233 -37.25 9.62 -1.81
N LEU A 234 -37.94 8.67 -1.20
CA LEU A 234 -39.01 7.91 -1.83
C LEU A 234 -40.36 8.56 -1.53
N ILE A 235 -41.12 8.83 -2.57
CA ILE A 235 -42.46 9.36 -2.50
C ILE A 235 -43.41 8.43 -3.21
N ASP A 236 -44.66 8.39 -2.78
CA ASP A 236 -45.75 7.68 -3.47
C ASP A 236 -47.03 8.52 -3.45
N TYR A 237 -48.07 8.04 -4.09
CA TYR A 237 -49.38 8.69 -4.15
C TYR A 237 -50.46 7.65 -4.36
N PRO A 238 -51.68 7.84 -3.75
CA PRO A 238 -52.83 6.98 -3.98
C PRO A 238 -53.25 7.00 -5.44
N ARG A 239 -53.51 5.82 -6.02
CA ARG A 239 -53.92 5.70 -7.43
C ARG A 239 -55.37 6.13 -7.63
N PHE A 240 -56.17 6.12 -6.57
CA PHE A 240 -57.54 6.63 -6.50
C PHE A 240 -57.86 7.17 -5.12
N PHE A 241 -58.94 7.93 -5.01
CA PHE A 241 -59.54 8.32 -3.75
C PHE A 241 -61.06 8.43 -3.88
N THR A 242 -61.78 8.37 -2.77
CA THR A 242 -63.21 8.19 -2.70
C THR A 242 -63.81 9.20 -1.70
N PRO A 243 -64.00 10.47 -2.08
CA PRO A 243 -64.48 11.53 -1.17
C PRO A 243 -65.98 11.38 -0.87
N ASN A 244 -66.32 10.43 -0.01
CA ASN A 244 -67.69 10.12 0.43
C ASN A 244 -67.98 10.54 1.89
N GLY A 245 -66.97 10.97 2.63
CA GLY A 245 -67.08 11.45 4.03
C GLY A 245 -67.05 10.34 5.07
N ASP A 246 -66.57 9.13 4.73
CA ASP A 246 -66.45 8.01 5.66
C ASP A 246 -65.14 8.06 6.46
N GLY A 247 -64.24 8.98 6.16
CA GLY A 247 -62.93 9.11 6.78
C GLY A 247 -61.83 8.29 6.14
N ILE A 248 -62.14 7.53 5.06
CA ILE A 248 -61.17 6.67 4.35
C ILE A 248 -61.00 7.18 2.92
N ASN A 249 -59.79 7.54 2.55
CA ASN A 249 -59.47 8.06 1.20
C ASN A 249 -60.34 9.25 0.75
N ASP A 250 -60.79 10.07 1.68
CA ASP A 250 -61.60 11.24 1.40
C ASP A 250 -60.83 12.40 0.74
N THR A 251 -59.51 12.39 0.90
CA THR A 251 -58.62 13.38 0.29
C THR A 251 -57.46 12.68 -0.42
N TRP A 252 -56.94 13.35 -1.42
CA TRP A 252 -55.81 12.86 -2.20
C TRP A 252 -54.59 13.76 -1.98
N ASN A 253 -53.46 13.15 -1.63
CA ASN A 253 -52.18 13.83 -1.45
C ASN A 253 -51.04 12.93 -1.93
N VAL A 254 -49.84 13.50 -2.04
CA VAL A 254 -48.58 12.79 -2.26
C VAL A 254 -47.98 12.46 -0.92
N GLU A 255 -47.60 11.21 -0.71
CA GLU A 255 -47.04 10.68 0.52
C GLU A 255 -45.49 10.78 0.50
N GLY A 256 -44.88 10.93 1.67
CA GLY A 256 -43.43 11.01 1.86
C GLY A 256 -42.84 12.41 1.74
N LEU A 257 -43.71 13.44 1.61
CA LEU A 257 -43.30 14.84 1.50
C LEU A 257 -43.55 15.65 2.77
N GLU A 258 -43.91 15.04 3.89
CA GLU A 258 -44.24 15.69 5.14
C GLU A 258 -43.09 16.54 5.69
N SER A 259 -41.84 16.13 5.40
CA SER A 259 -40.65 16.89 5.75
C SER A 259 -40.31 18.05 4.81
N GLN A 260 -41.10 18.23 3.75
CA GLN A 260 -40.89 19.26 2.73
C GLN A 260 -42.10 20.20 2.60
N PRO A 261 -42.37 21.07 3.59
CA PRO A 261 -43.54 21.94 3.61
C PRO A 261 -43.59 22.95 2.44
N LYS A 262 -42.49 23.12 1.72
CA LYS A 262 -42.42 23.94 0.49
C LYS A 262 -42.78 23.17 -0.79
N ALA A 263 -42.96 21.84 -0.72
CA ALA A 263 -43.39 21.06 -1.87
C ALA A 263 -44.83 21.44 -2.23
N VAL A 264 -45.06 21.81 -3.48
CA VAL A 264 -46.35 22.28 -3.98
C VAL A 264 -46.92 21.25 -4.95
N ILE A 265 -48.16 20.86 -4.70
CA ILE A 265 -48.91 19.93 -5.52
C ILE A 265 -49.98 20.74 -6.29
N THR A 266 -50.05 20.51 -7.59
CA THR A 266 -51.06 21.13 -8.47
C THR A 266 -51.86 20.02 -9.12
N ILE A 267 -53.17 20.07 -9.00
CA ILE A 267 -54.14 19.15 -9.62
C ILE A 267 -54.70 19.77 -10.88
N PHE A 268 -54.83 18.96 -11.92
CA PHE A 268 -55.37 19.38 -13.23
C PHE A 268 -56.48 18.42 -13.69
N ASP A 269 -57.41 18.96 -14.47
CA ASP A 269 -58.33 18.13 -15.28
C ASP A 269 -57.63 17.57 -16.55
N ARG A 270 -58.33 16.78 -17.32
CA ARG A 270 -57.86 16.20 -18.57
C ARG A 270 -57.51 17.21 -19.68
N PHE A 271 -57.93 18.45 -19.52
CA PHE A 271 -57.64 19.54 -20.46
C PHE A 271 -56.48 20.42 -19.98
N GLY A 272 -55.83 20.09 -18.84
CA GLY A 272 -54.76 20.86 -18.25
C GLY A 272 -55.20 22.08 -17.44
N LYS A 273 -56.51 22.23 -17.16
CA LYS A 273 -57.02 23.28 -16.29
C LYS A 273 -56.70 22.99 -14.83
N THR A 274 -56.11 23.95 -14.14
CA THR A 274 -55.82 23.84 -12.72
C THR A 274 -57.10 23.83 -11.89
N LEU A 275 -57.25 22.81 -11.06
CA LEU A 275 -58.38 22.62 -10.16
C LEU A 275 -58.04 22.93 -8.71
N SER A 276 -56.81 22.59 -8.26
CA SER A 276 -56.34 22.83 -6.91
C SER A 276 -54.83 23.01 -6.88
N VAL A 277 -54.37 23.86 -5.93
CA VAL A 277 -52.96 24.02 -5.61
C VAL A 277 -52.87 24.04 -4.09
N PHE A 278 -52.04 23.16 -3.53
CA PHE A 278 -51.86 23.03 -2.09
C PHE A 278 -50.44 22.54 -1.77
N ARG A 279 -50.04 22.66 -0.52
CA ARG A 279 -48.74 22.22 -0.04
C ARG A 279 -48.82 20.78 0.42
N ALA A 280 -47.70 20.06 0.35
CA ALA A 280 -47.64 18.65 0.73
C ALA A 280 -48.00 18.38 2.20
N ASP A 281 -47.82 19.38 3.10
CA ASP A 281 -48.18 19.32 4.52
C ASP A 281 -49.66 19.61 4.82
N GLU A 282 -50.47 19.92 3.80
CA GLU A 282 -51.91 20.13 3.92
C GLU A 282 -52.70 18.82 3.74
N LEU A 283 -54.00 18.84 4.08
CA LEU A 283 -54.86 17.64 4.03
C LEU A 283 -55.03 17.04 2.63
N GLY A 284 -54.64 17.77 1.60
CA GLY A 284 -54.81 17.30 0.21
C GLY A 284 -56.12 17.74 -0.44
N TRP A 285 -56.33 17.28 -1.66
CA TRP A 285 -57.52 17.64 -2.44
C TRP A 285 -58.71 16.74 -2.14
N ASN A 286 -59.86 17.32 -1.79
CA ASN A 286 -61.11 16.61 -1.48
C ASN A 286 -62.06 16.42 -2.67
N GLY A 287 -61.59 16.63 -3.89
CA GLY A 287 -62.41 16.49 -5.10
C GLY A 287 -63.42 17.62 -5.33
N ILE A 288 -63.25 18.80 -4.71
CA ILE A 288 -64.08 19.98 -4.91
C ILE A 288 -63.30 21.03 -5.72
N TRP A 289 -63.97 21.70 -6.66
CA TRP A 289 -63.49 22.87 -7.38
C TRP A 289 -64.57 23.94 -7.44
N ASN A 290 -64.23 25.15 -7.01
CA ASN A 290 -65.18 26.29 -6.94
C ASN A 290 -66.51 25.92 -6.26
N GLY A 291 -66.47 25.19 -5.17
CA GLY A 291 -67.64 24.75 -4.39
C GLY A 291 -68.49 23.65 -5.04
N LYS A 292 -68.04 23.10 -6.16
CA LYS A 292 -68.73 21.99 -6.85
C LYS A 292 -67.96 20.73 -6.79
N SER A 293 -68.61 19.60 -6.51
CA SER A 293 -67.99 18.27 -6.56
C SER A 293 -67.59 17.93 -7.99
N MET A 294 -66.37 17.52 -8.16
CA MET A 294 -65.85 17.03 -9.43
C MET A 294 -66.34 15.64 -9.70
N PRO A 295 -66.63 15.25 -10.97
CA PRO A 295 -67.15 13.93 -11.31
C PRO A 295 -66.09 12.83 -11.19
N SER A 296 -66.50 11.57 -11.07
CA SER A 296 -65.65 10.38 -11.22
C SER A 296 -64.91 10.42 -12.56
N ASN A 297 -63.61 10.57 -12.49
CA ASN A 297 -62.74 10.67 -13.66
C ASN A 297 -61.26 10.50 -13.28
N SER A 298 -60.39 10.44 -14.28
CA SER A 298 -58.95 10.60 -14.10
C SER A 298 -58.53 12.06 -14.03
N TYR A 299 -57.70 12.40 -13.08
CA TYR A 299 -57.10 13.70 -12.87
C TYR A 299 -55.59 13.60 -12.90
N TRP A 300 -54.92 14.67 -13.20
CA TRP A 300 -53.48 14.75 -13.30
C TRP A 300 -52.94 15.62 -12.19
N PHE A 301 -51.70 15.30 -11.77
CA PHE A 301 -51.02 16.17 -10.82
C PHE A 301 -49.56 16.43 -11.27
N LYS A 302 -49.05 17.53 -10.73
CA LYS A 302 -47.66 17.91 -10.75
C LYS A 302 -47.22 18.20 -9.32
N VAL A 303 -46.15 17.58 -8.85
CA VAL A 303 -45.51 17.98 -7.60
C VAL A 303 -44.05 18.35 -7.87
N SER A 304 -43.63 19.47 -7.26
CA SER A 304 -42.23 19.91 -7.26
C SER A 304 -41.69 19.79 -5.84
N TYR A 305 -40.61 19.07 -5.67
CA TYR A 305 -40.02 18.76 -4.39
C TYR A 305 -38.49 18.66 -4.52
N PHE A 306 -37.76 18.54 -3.42
CA PHE A 306 -36.30 18.30 -3.43
C PHE A 306 -36.02 16.87 -3.05
N GLU A 307 -35.22 16.16 -3.86
CA GLU A 307 -34.76 14.79 -3.55
C GLU A 307 -33.71 14.82 -2.42
N ASN A 308 -32.88 15.85 -2.43
CA ASN A 308 -31.99 16.30 -1.36
C ASN A 308 -32.03 17.85 -1.36
N GLU A 309 -31.32 18.52 -0.44
CA GLU A 309 -31.37 19.95 -0.25
C GLU A 309 -31.16 20.80 -1.52
N ASP A 310 -30.39 20.26 -2.50
CA ASP A 310 -29.96 21.00 -3.69
C ASP A 310 -30.51 20.44 -5.02
N ARG A 311 -31.27 19.36 -5.00
CA ARG A 311 -31.70 18.67 -6.25
C ARG A 311 -33.21 18.74 -6.41
N PRO A 312 -33.75 19.79 -7.12
CA PRO A 312 -35.19 19.91 -7.37
C PRO A 312 -35.63 18.80 -8.34
N LYS A 313 -36.76 18.17 -8.02
CA LYS A 313 -37.44 17.19 -8.87
C LYS A 313 -38.88 17.59 -9.12
N THR A 314 -39.40 17.11 -10.24
CA THR A 314 -40.83 17.26 -10.59
C THR A 314 -41.36 15.89 -10.98
N LEU A 315 -42.38 15.44 -10.26
CA LEU A 315 -43.19 14.27 -10.66
C LEU A 315 -44.50 14.75 -11.28
N ARG A 316 -44.88 14.10 -12.37
CA ARG A 316 -46.19 14.25 -13.00
C ARG A 316 -46.78 12.88 -13.24
N SER A 317 -48.03 12.69 -12.82
CA SER A 317 -48.77 11.45 -13.07
C SER A 317 -50.27 11.72 -12.99
N ASN A 318 -51.08 10.65 -12.94
CA ASN A 318 -52.51 10.71 -12.84
C ASN A 318 -53.03 9.78 -11.74
N PHE A 319 -54.21 10.09 -11.26
CA PHE A 319 -54.97 9.31 -10.29
C PHE A 319 -56.46 9.40 -10.61
N SER A 320 -57.28 8.57 -10.00
CA SER A 320 -58.72 8.55 -10.21
C SER A 320 -59.48 9.08 -9.02
N LEU A 321 -60.47 9.90 -9.25
CA LEU A 321 -61.53 10.25 -8.29
C LEU A 321 -62.71 9.32 -8.58
N LEU A 322 -63.19 8.63 -7.56
CA LEU A 322 -64.33 7.71 -7.64
C LEU A 322 -65.44 8.23 -6.70
N ARG A 323 -66.65 8.42 -7.21
CA ARG A 323 -67.82 8.71 -6.44
C ARG A 323 -68.91 7.70 -6.80
N GLU A 324 -69.61 7.22 -5.82
CA GLU A 324 -70.80 6.44 -5.99
C GLU A 324 -71.96 7.24 -6.55
#